data_4b0a2ab370d1b574cc8075a603505038
#
_entry.id   4b0a2ab370d1b574cc8075a603505038
#
_cell.length_a   1.000
_cell.length_b   1.000
_cell.length_c   1.000
_cell.angle_alpha   90.00
_cell.angle_beta   90.00
_cell.angle_gamma   90.00
#
_symmetry.space_group_name_H-M   'P 1'
#
loop_
_entity.id
_entity.type
_entity.pdbx_description
1 polymer ?
#
loop_
_entity_poly.entity_id
_entity_poly.type
_entity_poly.pdbx_seq_one_letter_code
_entity_poly.pdbx_strand_id
1 'polypeptide(L)' 'MTNKKQDDFFLCYAIGRRGVTHAWGKGKTQEEAMKECELAVRESIQEKPSKMRHAPYSFIVGHNDWWSINKNWKEFFDN' A
#
# COMPACT_ATOMS: atom_id res chain seq x y z
N MET A 1 -28.22 10.89 -0.20
CA MET A 1 -27.82 10.79 -0.20
C MET A 1 -26.87 10.30 -0.21
N THR A 2 -26.45 10.00 -0.15
CA THR A 2 -25.74 9.56 -0.17
C THR A 2 -24.59 9.60 -0.54
N ASN A 3 -23.89 9.75 -0.51
CA ASN A 3 -22.85 9.97 -0.74
C ASN A 3 -21.86 9.10 -0.53
N LYS A 4 -21.87 8.01 -0.59
CA LYS A 4 -20.96 7.07 -0.42
C LYS A 4 -19.88 7.10 -1.34
N LYS A 5 -19.98 7.71 -2.44
CA LYS A 5 -18.94 7.77 -3.39
C LYS A 5 -17.76 8.54 -2.97
N GLN A 6 -17.86 9.24 -1.90
CA GLN A 6 -16.73 9.96 -1.39
C GLN A 6 -15.61 9.09 -0.95
N ASP A 7 -15.92 7.84 -0.65
CA ASP A 7 -14.88 6.92 -0.19
C ASP A 7 -14.37 6.04 -1.30
N ASP A 8 -14.58 6.46 -2.52
CA ASP A 8 -14.20 5.65 -3.66
C ASP A 8 -12.76 5.96 -4.03
N PHE A 9 -11.84 5.24 -3.45
CA PHE A 9 -10.43 5.44 -3.71
C PHE A 9 -9.72 4.09 -3.60
N PHE A 10 -8.46 4.08 -4.04
CA PHE A 10 -7.64 2.88 -3.96
C PHE A 10 -6.50 3.13 -3.00
N LEU A 11 -6.11 2.08 -2.33
CA LEU A 11 -4.94 2.09 -1.47
C LEU A 11 -3.94 1.08 -1.96
N CYS A 12 -2.68 1.44 -1.88
CA CYS A 12 -1.61 0.54 -2.26
C CYS A 12 -0.61 0.48 -1.13
N TYR A 13 -0.21 -0.72 -0.75
CA TYR A 13 0.78 -0.90 0.30
C TYR A 13 2.02 -1.54 -0.28
N ALA A 14 3.17 -1.08 0.17
CA ALA A 14 4.44 -1.66 -0.20
C ALA A 14 4.86 -2.61 0.92
N ILE A 15 4.91 -3.89 0.60
CA ILE A 15 5.21 -4.92 1.57
C ILE A 15 6.62 -5.43 1.30
N GLY A 16 7.49 -5.31 2.28
CA GLY A 16 8.85 -5.79 2.15
C GLY A 16 8.97 -7.23 2.58
N ARG A 17 10.21 -7.70 2.69
CA ARG A 17 10.45 -9.04 3.19
C ARG A 17 9.80 -9.19 4.55
N ARG A 18 9.35 -10.37 4.85
CA ARG A 18 8.71 -10.69 6.13
C ARG A 18 7.34 -10.05 6.28
N GLY A 19 6.78 -9.54 5.18
CA GLY A 19 5.43 -9.05 5.25
C GLY A 19 5.26 -7.72 5.98
N VAL A 20 6.35 -7.00 6.17
CA VAL A 20 6.27 -5.72 6.88
C VAL A 20 5.85 -4.62 5.91
N THR A 21 4.86 -3.84 6.32
CA THR A 21 4.41 -2.72 5.50
C THR A 21 5.35 -1.55 5.69
N HIS A 22 5.94 -1.07 4.59
CA HIS A 22 6.91 -0.01 4.65
C HIS A 22 6.38 1.33 4.20
N ALA A 23 5.41 1.33 3.32
CA ALA A 23 4.87 2.58 2.81
C ALA A 23 3.50 2.30 2.22
N TRP A 24 2.76 3.36 1.96
CA TRP A 24 1.45 3.21 1.36
C TRP A 24 1.16 4.43 0.51
N GLY A 25 0.19 4.30 -0.37
CA GLY A 25 -0.24 5.38 -1.23
C GLY A 25 -1.73 5.30 -1.46
N LYS A 26 -2.32 6.43 -1.80
CA LYS A 26 -3.75 6.53 -2.00
C LYS A 26 -3.99 7.29 -3.30
N GLY A 27 -4.99 6.89 -4.05
CA GLY A 27 -5.33 7.57 -5.28
C GLY A 27 -6.73 7.22 -5.73
N LYS A 28 -7.20 7.94 -6.72
CA LYS A 28 -8.53 7.68 -7.26
C LYS A 28 -8.54 6.51 -8.22
N THR A 29 -7.37 6.13 -8.70
CA THR A 29 -7.24 4.97 -9.57
C THR A 29 -6.13 4.08 -9.01
N GLN A 30 -6.09 2.84 -9.51
CA GLN A 30 -5.04 1.93 -9.10
C GLN A 30 -3.67 2.49 -9.43
N GLU A 31 -3.55 3.09 -10.61
CA GLU A 31 -2.27 3.63 -11.05
C GLU A 31 -1.81 4.77 -10.15
N GLU A 32 -2.73 5.64 -9.77
CA GLU A 32 -2.38 6.73 -8.89
C GLU A 32 -1.93 6.21 -7.53
N ALA A 33 -2.66 5.25 -6.99
CA ALA A 33 -2.31 4.70 -5.69
C ALA A 33 -0.93 4.07 -5.73
N MET A 34 -0.63 3.32 -6.78
CA MET A 34 0.66 2.68 -6.91
C MET A 34 1.78 3.70 -7.06
N LYS A 35 1.52 4.75 -7.82
CA LYS A 35 2.52 5.78 -8.02
C LYS A 35 2.84 6.48 -6.71
N GLU A 36 1.83 6.82 -5.95
CA GLU A 36 2.05 7.47 -4.66
C GLU A 36 2.78 6.54 -3.71
N CYS A 37 2.48 5.26 -3.78
CA CYS A 37 3.15 4.29 -2.94
C CYS A 37 4.64 4.20 -3.29
N GLU A 38 4.96 4.19 -4.59
CA GLU A 38 6.34 4.14 -5.01
C GLU A 38 7.12 5.35 -4.52
N LEU A 39 6.50 6.51 -4.60
CA LEU A 39 7.15 7.71 -4.11
C LEU A 39 7.40 7.63 -2.62
N ALA A 40 6.44 7.12 -1.89
CA ALA A 40 6.59 6.97 -0.44
C ALA A 40 7.72 6.01 -0.10
N VAL A 41 7.87 4.93 -0.88
CA VAL A 41 8.96 3.99 -0.67
C VAL A 41 10.29 4.68 -0.90
N ARG A 42 10.40 5.44 -1.97
CA ARG A 42 11.66 6.13 -2.27
C ARG A 42 12.04 7.10 -1.17
N GLU A 43 11.07 7.87 -0.69
CA GLU A 43 11.33 8.80 0.38
C GLU A 43 11.75 8.08 1.64
N SER A 44 11.10 6.98 1.93
CA SER A 44 11.41 6.21 3.11
C SER A 44 12.85 5.68 3.07
N ILE A 45 13.27 5.22 1.90
CA ILE A 45 14.63 4.70 1.75
C ILE A 45 15.65 5.81 1.85
N GLN A 46 15.33 6.99 1.32
CA GLN A 46 16.24 8.11 1.42
C GLN A 46 16.47 8.51 2.87
N GLU A 47 15.40 8.48 3.66
CA GLU A 47 15.52 8.83 5.06
C GLU A 47 16.25 7.76 5.86
N LYS A 48 15.99 6.50 5.53
CA LYS A 48 16.62 5.39 6.23
C LYS A 48 17.07 4.35 5.24
N PRO A 49 18.29 4.50 4.72
CA PRO A 49 18.79 3.55 3.72
C PRO A 49 18.79 2.10 4.19
N SER A 50 18.81 1.87 5.49
CA SER A 50 18.79 0.50 5.99
C SER A 50 17.50 -0.23 5.57
N LYS A 51 16.46 0.48 5.21
CA LYS A 51 15.23 -0.17 4.75
C LYS A 51 15.40 -0.88 3.44
N MET A 52 16.47 -0.61 2.72
CA MET A 52 16.70 -1.30 1.47
C MET A 52 16.92 -2.79 1.65
N ARG A 53 17.29 -3.23 2.84
CA ARG A 53 17.46 -4.65 3.03
C ARG A 53 16.14 -5.40 3.02
N HIS A 54 15.02 -4.70 3.02
CA HIS A 54 13.72 -5.36 2.90
C HIS A 54 13.24 -5.43 1.46
N ALA A 55 14.04 -4.92 0.54
CA ALA A 55 13.72 -5.03 -0.88
C ALA A 55 13.90 -6.47 -1.34
N PRO A 56 13.21 -6.88 -2.40
CA PRO A 56 12.26 -6.07 -3.15
C PRO A 56 10.94 -5.95 -2.43
N TYR A 57 10.23 -4.89 -2.76
CA TYR A 57 8.92 -4.67 -2.18
C TYR A 57 7.85 -5.19 -3.12
N SER A 58 6.79 -5.73 -2.54
CA SER A 58 5.61 -6.13 -3.30
C SER A 58 4.56 -5.04 -3.12
N PHE A 59 3.96 -4.63 -4.22
CA PHE A 59 2.93 -3.60 -4.16
C PHE A 59 1.58 -4.25 -4.29
N ILE A 60 0.72 -4.00 -3.33
CA ILE A 60 -0.61 -4.59 -3.31
C ILE A 60 -1.61 -3.45 -3.32
N VAL A 61 -2.38 -3.37 -4.38
CA VAL A 61 -3.34 -2.29 -4.54
C VAL A 61 -4.75 -2.86 -4.51
N GLY A 62 -5.64 -2.16 -3.83
CA GLY A 62 -7.01 -2.57 -3.75
C GLY A 62 -7.92 -1.39 -3.49
N HIS A 63 -9.17 -1.55 -3.86
CA HIS A 63 -10.17 -0.55 -3.61
C HIS A 63 -10.41 -0.43 -2.11
N ASN A 64 -10.84 0.75 -1.71
CA ASN A 64 -11.13 1.00 -0.31
C ASN A 64 -12.03 -0.07 0.30
N ASP A 65 -13.05 -0.49 -0.43
CA ASP A 65 -13.96 -1.52 0.08
C ASP A 65 -13.27 -2.84 0.28
N TRP A 66 -12.33 -3.18 -0.61
CA TRP A 66 -11.61 -4.43 -0.48
C TRP A 66 -10.84 -4.46 0.84
N TRP A 67 -10.18 -3.37 1.17
CA TRP A 67 -9.41 -3.31 2.41
C TRP A 67 -10.31 -3.38 3.64
N SER A 68 -11.49 -2.75 3.54
CA SER A 68 -12.42 -2.80 4.66
C SER A 68 -12.95 -4.20 4.93
N ILE A 69 -13.19 -4.95 3.85
CA ILE A 69 -13.72 -6.30 3.98
C ILE A 69 -12.64 -7.28 4.39
N ASN A 70 -11.43 -7.08 3.88
CA ASN A 70 -10.33 -8.00 4.13
C ASN A 70 -9.36 -7.45 5.16
N LYS A 71 -9.86 -7.24 6.35
CA LYS A 71 -9.04 -6.62 7.39
C LYS A 71 -7.86 -7.48 7.81
N ASN A 72 -7.96 -8.77 7.59
CA ASN A 72 -6.85 -9.65 7.93
C ASN A 72 -5.98 -9.96 6.73
N TRP A 73 -5.90 -9.01 5.80
CA TRP A 73 -5.15 -9.22 4.56
C TRP A 73 -3.68 -9.58 4.80
N LYS A 74 -3.13 -9.16 5.92
CA LYS A 74 -1.73 -9.47 6.19
C LYS A 74 -1.48 -10.96 6.31
N GLU A 75 -2.48 -11.70 6.68
CA GLU A 75 -2.32 -13.14 6.80
C GLU A 75 -2.07 -13.81 5.47
N PHE A 76 -2.46 -13.15 4.37
CA PHE A 76 -2.19 -13.71 3.05
C PHE A 76 -0.69 -13.74 2.76
N PHE A 77 0.08 -12.91 3.42
CA PHE A 77 1.50 -12.80 3.14
C PHE A 77 2.37 -13.25 4.31
N ASP A 78 1.73 -13.68 5.34
CA ASP A 78 2.43 -14.04 6.53
C ASP A 78 2.71 -15.53 6.52
N ASN A 79 3.85 -15.89 6.11
CA ASN A 79 4.18 -17.31 6.07
C ASN A 79 5.31 -17.65 6.97
#